data_a5a23116452ebe01a14a1b35669438d5
#
_entry.id   a5a23116452ebe01a14a1b35669438d5
#
_cell.length_a   1.000
_cell.length_b   1.000
_cell.length_c   1.000
_cell.angle_alpha   90.00
_cell.angle_beta   90.00
_cell.angle_gamma   90.00
#
_symmetry.space_group_name_H-M   'P 1'
#
loop_
_entity.id
_entity.type
_entity.pdbx_description
1 polymer ?
#
loop_
_entity_poly.entity_id
_entity_poly.type
_entity_poly.pdbx_seq_one_letter_code
_entity_poly.pdbx_strand_id
1 'polypeptide(L)'
;MATLSGGQRQSVAVAKAVQWNSKLVILDEPTAALGVAQTEQVLALVRRLGEQGLAVVIISHNLHDIFETADRITVLRLGRTVGIFERQTTSQQAVVEAITFGAPTKVSGIPSTYAPAPEVGGDG
;
A
#
# COMPACT_ATOMS: atom_id res chain seq x y z
N MET A 1 5.81 -12.49 31.18
CA MET A 1 5.31 -11.40 30.33
C MET A 1 4.79 -12.00 29.03
N ALA A 2 3.56 -11.75 28.70
CA ALA A 2 2.97 -12.32 27.49
C ALA A 2 3.58 -11.67 26.24
N THR A 3 3.98 -12.48 25.28
CA THR A 3 4.46 -12.00 24.00
C THR A 3 3.25 -11.66 23.14
N LEU A 4 3.21 -10.44 22.63
CA LEU A 4 2.16 -10.03 21.73
C LEU A 4 2.29 -10.73 20.38
N SER A 5 1.16 -11.09 19.78
CA SER A 5 1.14 -11.58 18.40
C SER A 5 1.49 -10.45 17.43
N GLY A 6 1.83 -10.79 16.17
CA GLY A 6 2.11 -9.79 15.16
C GLY A 6 0.94 -8.82 14.95
N GLY A 7 -0.29 -9.33 14.90
CA GLY A 7 -1.48 -8.49 14.77
C GLY A 7 -1.69 -7.57 15.96
N GLN A 8 -1.41 -8.07 17.18
CA GLN A 8 -1.52 -7.25 18.39
C GLN A 8 -0.45 -6.14 18.39
N ARG A 9 0.76 -6.43 17.94
CA ARG A 9 1.81 -5.41 17.81
C ARG A 9 1.40 -4.30 16.86
N GLN A 10 0.84 -4.64 15.72
CA GLN A 10 0.36 -3.65 14.76
C GLN A 10 -0.77 -2.82 15.35
N SER A 11 -1.71 -3.44 16.06
CA SER A 11 -2.80 -2.74 16.69
C SER A 11 -2.31 -1.74 17.72
N VAL A 12 -1.29 -2.11 18.51
CA VAL A 12 -0.69 -1.21 19.51
C VAL A 12 0.01 -0.03 18.83
N ALA A 13 0.77 -0.28 17.77
CA ALA A 13 1.45 0.77 17.02
C ALA A 13 0.46 1.77 16.44
N VAL A 14 -0.62 1.28 15.85
CA VAL A 14 -1.66 2.13 15.28
C VAL A 14 -2.38 2.92 16.37
N ALA A 15 -2.69 2.28 17.51
CA ALA A 15 -3.33 2.97 18.63
C ALA A 15 -2.47 4.13 19.14
N LYS A 16 -1.16 3.95 19.21
CA LYS A 16 -0.24 5.03 19.59
C LYS A 16 -0.27 6.18 18.61
N ALA A 17 -0.28 5.88 17.31
CA ALA A 17 -0.34 6.91 16.27
C ALA A 17 -1.62 7.75 16.39
N VAL A 18 -2.75 7.09 16.63
CA VAL A 18 -4.04 7.77 16.81
C VAL A 18 -4.02 8.61 18.09
N GLN A 19 -3.50 8.04 19.19
CA GLN A 19 -3.43 8.73 20.48
C GLN A 19 -2.57 10.00 20.43
N TRP A 20 -1.51 9.97 19.61
CA TRP A 20 -0.61 11.12 19.44
C TRP A 20 -1.12 12.11 18.40
N ASN A 21 -2.35 11.95 17.95
CA ASN A 21 -2.97 12.83 16.98
C ASN A 21 -2.19 12.91 15.66
N SER A 22 -1.64 11.80 15.25
CA SER A 22 -0.91 11.70 13.98
C SER A 22 -1.86 11.89 12.82
N LYS A 23 -1.38 12.54 11.76
CA LYS A 23 -2.15 12.75 10.53
C LYS A 23 -1.80 11.74 9.45
N LEU A 24 -0.68 11.06 9.60
CA LEU A 24 -0.17 10.09 8.65
C LEU A 24 0.38 8.89 9.41
N VAL A 25 0.02 7.71 8.95
CA VAL A 25 0.54 6.44 9.47
C VAL A 25 1.14 5.67 8.32
N ILE A 26 2.36 5.16 8.50
CA ILE A 26 3.05 4.33 7.51
C ILE A 26 3.19 2.93 8.10
N LEU A 27 2.64 1.95 7.41
CA LEU A 27 2.68 0.54 7.81
C LEU A 27 3.48 -0.26 6.77
N ASP A 28 4.61 -0.80 7.20
CA ASP A 28 5.49 -1.59 6.33
C ASP A 28 5.24 -3.06 6.57
N GLU A 29 4.69 -3.73 5.55
CA GLU A 29 4.37 -5.16 5.58
C GLU A 29 3.55 -5.55 6.84
N PRO A 30 2.43 -4.88 7.10
CA PRO A 30 1.73 -5.05 8.37
C PRO A 30 1.08 -6.42 8.54
N THR A 31 0.87 -7.17 7.46
CA THR A 31 0.23 -8.48 7.49
C THR A 31 1.21 -9.64 7.27
N ALA A 32 2.49 -9.34 7.11
CA ALA A 32 3.50 -10.38 6.91
C ALA A 32 3.54 -11.33 8.10
N ALA A 33 3.59 -12.62 7.83
CA ALA A 33 3.65 -13.68 8.83
C ALA A 33 2.42 -13.78 9.75
N LEU A 34 1.30 -13.17 9.38
CA LEU A 34 0.04 -13.29 10.11
C LEU A 34 -0.85 -14.37 9.49
N GLY A 35 -1.66 -15.00 10.34
CA GLY A 35 -2.72 -15.90 9.87
C GLY A 35 -3.87 -15.12 9.23
N VAL A 36 -4.82 -15.85 8.65
CA VAL A 36 -5.95 -15.25 7.92
C VAL A 36 -6.78 -14.35 8.82
N ALA A 37 -7.15 -14.82 10.01
CA ALA A 37 -8.00 -14.05 10.92
C ALA A 37 -7.30 -12.77 11.40
N GLN A 38 -6.01 -12.86 11.71
CA GLN A 38 -5.23 -11.72 12.16
C GLN A 38 -5.04 -10.70 11.04
N THR A 39 -4.80 -11.18 9.83
CA THR A 39 -4.70 -10.32 8.64
C THR A 39 -5.98 -9.52 8.45
N GLU A 40 -7.14 -10.16 8.53
CA GLU A 40 -8.42 -9.48 8.38
C GLU A 40 -8.63 -8.41 9.45
N GLN A 41 -8.18 -8.66 10.67
CA GLN A 41 -8.25 -7.66 11.74
C GLN A 41 -7.40 -6.43 11.44
N VAL A 42 -6.19 -6.64 10.93
CA VAL A 42 -5.30 -5.54 10.56
C VAL A 42 -5.87 -4.74 9.38
N LEU A 43 -6.39 -5.42 8.36
CA LEU A 43 -6.98 -4.75 7.21
C LEU A 43 -8.22 -3.95 7.60
N ALA A 44 -9.06 -4.50 8.48
CA ALA A 44 -10.23 -3.77 8.99
C ALA A 44 -9.82 -2.51 9.74
N LEU A 45 -8.75 -2.60 10.53
CA LEU A 45 -8.21 -1.46 11.26
C LEU A 45 -7.70 -0.38 10.30
N VAL A 46 -6.97 -0.77 9.27
CA VAL A 46 -6.47 0.16 8.25
C VAL A 46 -7.62 0.90 7.58
N ARG A 47 -8.67 0.17 7.18
CA ARG A 47 -9.86 0.79 6.58
C ARG A 47 -10.50 1.78 7.53
N ARG A 48 -10.61 1.44 8.80
CA ARG A 48 -11.22 2.31 9.82
C ARG A 48 -10.42 3.59 10.00
N LEU A 49 -9.10 3.51 9.99
CA LEU A 49 -8.25 4.69 10.09
C LEU A 49 -8.48 5.65 8.93
N GLY A 50 -8.57 5.12 7.72
CA GLY A 50 -8.86 5.93 6.53
C GLY A 50 -10.22 6.61 6.63
N GLU A 51 -11.23 5.90 7.12
CA GLU A 51 -12.56 6.45 7.31
C GLU A 51 -12.58 7.58 8.35
N GLN A 52 -11.68 7.54 9.33
CA GLN A 52 -11.54 8.59 10.34
C GLN A 52 -10.73 9.78 9.84
N GLY A 53 -10.30 9.78 8.60
CA GLY A 53 -9.58 10.88 8.00
C GLY A 53 -8.07 10.82 8.14
N LEU A 54 -7.50 9.71 8.66
CA LEU A 54 -6.06 9.54 8.66
C LEU A 54 -5.57 9.18 7.27
N ALA A 55 -4.43 9.73 6.90
CA ALA A 55 -3.71 9.27 5.72
C ALA A 55 -2.91 8.02 6.11
N VAL A 56 -3.09 6.94 5.38
CA VAL A 56 -2.39 5.68 5.64
C VAL A 56 -1.61 5.28 4.41
N VAL A 57 -0.32 5.03 4.59
CA VAL A 57 0.53 4.44 3.58
C VAL A 57 0.81 3.00 4.00
N ILE A 58 0.42 2.05 3.17
CA ILE A 58 0.68 0.65 3.43
C ILE A 58 1.66 0.12 2.38
N ILE A 59 2.71 -0.54 2.83
CA ILE A 59 3.70 -1.17 1.97
C ILE A 59 3.49 -2.67 2.09
N SER A 60 3.19 -3.32 0.98
CA SER A 60 2.93 -4.76 0.97
C SER A 60 3.19 -5.33 -0.42
N HIS A 61 3.55 -6.60 -0.46
CA HIS A 61 3.61 -7.36 -1.72
C HIS A 61 2.40 -8.28 -1.89
N ASN A 62 1.45 -8.23 -0.96
CA ASN A 62 0.23 -9.03 -1.04
C ASN A 62 -0.87 -8.21 -1.72
N LEU A 63 -1.17 -8.53 -2.96
CA LEU A 63 -2.14 -7.77 -3.76
C LEU A 63 -3.56 -7.86 -3.21
N HIS A 64 -3.94 -8.99 -2.61
CA HIS A 64 -5.25 -9.10 -1.98
C HIS A 64 -5.42 -8.03 -0.90
N ASP A 65 -4.43 -7.90 -0.01
CA ASP A 65 -4.47 -6.92 1.07
C ASP A 65 -4.51 -5.49 0.52
N ILE A 66 -3.74 -5.23 -0.52
CA ILE A 66 -3.69 -3.91 -1.14
C ILE A 66 -5.06 -3.55 -1.73
N PHE A 67 -5.69 -4.47 -2.48
CA PHE A 67 -6.99 -4.20 -3.09
C PHE A 67 -8.11 -4.11 -2.07
N GLU A 68 -7.93 -4.69 -0.88
CA GLU A 68 -8.90 -4.58 0.21
C GLU A 68 -8.83 -3.24 0.94
N THR A 69 -7.70 -2.55 0.91
CA THR A 69 -7.49 -1.37 1.76
C THR A 69 -7.15 -0.10 1.03
N ALA A 70 -6.44 -0.18 -0.09
CA ALA A 70 -5.90 1.01 -0.74
C ALA A 70 -6.92 1.69 -1.63
N ASP A 71 -6.89 3.01 -1.66
CA ASP A 71 -7.62 3.82 -2.63
C ASP A 71 -6.76 4.00 -3.88
N ARG A 72 -5.46 4.11 -3.70
CA ARG A 72 -4.50 4.34 -4.76
C ARG A 72 -3.30 3.42 -4.56
N ILE A 73 -2.81 2.88 -5.66
CA ILE A 73 -1.71 1.90 -5.63
C ILE A 73 -0.55 2.44 -6.45
N THR A 74 0.60 2.60 -5.80
CA THR A 74 1.83 3.00 -6.46
C THR A 74 2.73 1.77 -6.58
N VAL A 75 3.16 1.46 -7.78
CA VAL A 75 4.05 0.33 -8.03
C VAL A 75 5.49 0.83 -8.17
N LEU A 76 6.36 0.28 -7.34
CA LEU A 76 7.80 0.55 -7.41
C LEU A 76 8.51 -0.67 -7.97
N ARG A 77 9.44 -0.43 -8.86
CA ARG A 77 10.26 -1.47 -9.46
C ARG A 77 11.67 -0.93 -9.69
N LEU A 78 12.65 -1.63 -9.14
CA LEU A 78 14.06 -1.28 -9.30
C LEU A 78 14.34 0.19 -8.95
N GLY A 79 13.75 0.65 -7.84
CA GLY A 79 13.97 2.00 -7.34
C GLY A 79 13.19 3.10 -8.06
N ARG A 80 12.24 2.74 -8.91
CA ARG A 80 11.46 3.71 -9.68
C ARG A 80 9.97 3.47 -9.54
N THR A 81 9.20 4.54 -9.63
CA THR A 81 7.75 4.43 -9.75
C THR A 81 7.42 4.09 -11.20
N VAL A 82 6.81 2.93 -11.42
CA VAL A 82 6.46 2.46 -12.76
C VAL A 82 4.96 2.55 -13.05
N GLY A 83 4.16 2.88 -12.05
CA GLY A 83 2.73 3.11 -12.28
C GLY A 83 2.03 3.57 -11.03
N ILE A 84 0.98 4.37 -11.21
CA ILE A 84 0.05 4.77 -10.15
C ILE A 84 -1.33 4.40 -10.64
N PHE A 85 -2.05 3.61 -9.84
CA PHE A 85 -3.35 3.07 -10.22
C PHE A 85 -4.40 3.49 -9.21
N GLU A 86 -5.59 3.80 -9.67
CA GLU A 86 -6.74 3.92 -8.80
C GLU A 86 -7.40 2.54 -8.67
N ARG A 87 -7.59 2.09 -7.45
CA ARG A 87 -8.12 0.74 -7.19
C ARG A 87 -9.44 0.49 -7.92
N GLN A 88 -10.31 1.50 -7.98
CA GLN A 88 -11.64 1.36 -8.57
C GLN A 88 -11.62 1.18 -10.09
N THR A 89 -10.54 1.64 -10.75
CA THR A 89 -10.46 1.63 -12.21
C THR A 89 -9.42 0.67 -12.75
N THR A 90 -8.73 -0.05 -11.88
CA THR A 90 -7.69 -1.00 -12.29
C THR A 90 -8.05 -2.42 -11.89
N SER A 91 -7.21 -3.36 -12.27
CA SER A 91 -7.33 -4.78 -11.93
C SER A 91 -6.03 -5.29 -11.32
N GLN A 92 -6.12 -6.41 -10.62
CA GLN A 92 -4.91 -7.06 -10.10
C GLN A 92 -3.95 -7.43 -11.21
N GLN A 93 -4.47 -7.86 -12.36
CA GLN A 93 -3.65 -8.21 -13.51
C GLN A 93 -2.82 -7.02 -13.99
N ALA A 94 -3.42 -5.84 -14.09
CA ALA A 94 -2.71 -4.63 -14.53
C ALA A 94 -1.58 -4.28 -13.56
N VAL A 95 -1.81 -4.42 -12.27
CA VAL A 95 -0.79 -4.16 -11.26
C VAL A 95 0.33 -5.20 -11.35
N VAL A 96 -0.01 -6.47 -11.52
CA VAL A 96 0.98 -7.54 -11.68
C VAL A 96 1.86 -7.28 -12.92
N GLU A 97 1.27 -6.85 -14.02
CA GLU A 97 2.02 -6.51 -15.23
C GLU A 97 3.02 -5.38 -14.97
N ALA A 98 2.60 -4.36 -14.24
CA ALA A 98 3.49 -3.26 -13.88
C ALA A 98 4.65 -3.74 -13.00
N ILE A 99 4.37 -4.62 -12.05
CA ILE A 99 5.40 -5.20 -11.19
C ILE A 99 6.39 -6.04 -11.99
N THR A 100 5.87 -6.83 -12.92
CA THR A 100 6.68 -7.80 -13.68
C THR A 100 7.47 -7.13 -14.80
N PHE A 101 6.85 -6.27 -15.56
CA PHE A 101 7.43 -5.72 -16.79
C PHE A 101 7.89 -4.27 -16.65
N GLY A 102 7.45 -3.58 -15.62
CA GLY A 102 7.88 -2.20 -15.34
C GLY A 102 7.27 -1.14 -16.25
N ALA A 103 6.40 -1.51 -17.18
CA ALA A 103 5.74 -0.57 -18.07
C ALA A 103 4.30 -1.03 -18.28
N PRO A 104 3.34 -0.43 -17.60
CA PRO A 104 1.94 -0.77 -17.82
C PRO A 104 1.52 -0.30 -19.20
N THR A 105 0.99 -1.22 -19.98
CA THR A 105 0.33 -0.86 -21.22
C THR A 105 -1.01 -0.21 -20.88
N LYS A 106 -1.13 1.06 -21.08
CA LYS A 106 -2.35 1.83 -20.90
C LYS A 106 -2.94 1.72 -19.48
N VAL A 107 -2.51 2.60 -18.64
CA VAL A 107 -3.14 2.75 -17.32
C VAL A 107 -4.26 3.77 -17.47
N SER A 108 -5.49 3.28 -17.49
CA SER A 108 -6.64 4.18 -17.43
C SER A 108 -6.74 4.74 -16.01
N GLY A 109 -6.96 6.04 -15.89
CA GLY A 109 -7.13 6.70 -14.60
C GLY A 109 -5.92 7.42 -14.05
N ILE A 110 -4.77 7.36 -14.71
CA ILE A 110 -3.62 8.20 -14.30
C ILE A 110 -3.84 9.61 -14.85
N PRO A 111 -3.73 10.65 -14.02
CA PRO A 111 -3.80 12.01 -14.52
C PRO A 111 -2.72 12.26 -15.57
N SER A 112 -3.09 12.93 -16.65
CA SER A 112 -2.16 13.22 -17.74
C SER A 112 -0.97 14.08 -17.31
N THR A 113 -1.09 14.66 -16.13
CA THR A 113 -0.02 15.47 -15.54
C THR A 113 1.08 14.63 -14.90
N TYR A 114 0.86 13.33 -14.71
CA TYR A 114 1.90 12.48 -14.14
C TYR A 114 2.85 12.02 -15.23
N ALA A 115 4.00 12.62 -15.26
CA ALA A 115 5.11 12.14 -16.09
C ALA A 115 6.09 11.41 -15.20
N PRO A 116 6.54 10.21 -15.57
CA PRO A 116 7.60 9.54 -14.81
C PRO A 116 8.84 10.44 -14.85
N ALA A 117 9.58 10.43 -13.73
CA ALA A 117 10.82 11.19 -13.66
C ALA A 117 11.74 10.77 -14.81
N PRO A 118 12.44 11.72 -15.44
CA PRO A 118 13.38 11.38 -16.51
C PRO A 118 14.43 10.42 -15.98
N GLU A 119 14.86 9.50 -16.83
CA GLU A 119 15.87 8.53 -16.45
C GLU A 119 17.16 9.28 -16.11
N VAL A 120 17.58 9.16 -14.86
CA VAL A 120 18.82 9.74 -14.39
C VAL A 120 19.94 8.76 -14.71
N GLY A 121 20.93 9.22 -15.44
CA GLY A 121 22.07 8.39 -15.77
C GLY A 121 21.83 7.38 -16.88
N GLY A 122 20.82 7.61 -17.68
CA GLY A 122 20.52 6.74 -18.80
C GLY A 122 21.46 6.87 -20.00
N ASP A 123 22.42 7.66 -19.88
CA ASP A 123 23.46 7.87 -20.87
C ASP A 123 24.57 6.84 -20.76
N GLY A 124 24.18 5.68 -20.43
CA GLY A 124 25.12 4.60 -20.21
C GLY A 124 26.38 4.68 -20.98
#